data_404478c38ee95e7e7944f7a8be08040a
#
_entry.id   404478c38ee95e7e7944f7a8be08040a
#
_cell.length_a   1.000
_cell.length_b   1.000
_cell.length_c   1.000
_cell.angle_alpha   90.00
_cell.angle_beta   90.00
_cell.angle_gamma   90.00
#
_symmetry.space_group_name_H-M   'P 1'
#
loop_
_entity.id
_entity.type
_entity.pdbx_description
1 polymer ?
#
loop_
_entity_poly.entity_id
_entity_poly.type
_entity_poly.pdbx_seq_one_letter_code
_entity_poly.pdbx_strand_id
1 'polypeptide(L)'
;ASDVYKRQLLEAAMEVNGGLENVLALHSLSKRSNLPGFRSGCATGDASIISAFSKYRMFHGVSVPLPIQNASTLAWADDKTVEDNRAAYAEKFKLAEEILDKDSLTPDGAFYLWLKVKDAEAFTKKLYDEEQVIVLPGKYLGAEDNGQNPAEQYLRIALVHDIKSTRKALTSIKKVLDNE
;
A
#
# COMPACT_ATOMS: atom_id res chain seq x y z
N ALA A 1 -7.73 13.18 0.09
CA ALA A 1 -8.42 11.90 -0.05
C ALA A 1 -9.91 12.18 0.04
N SER A 2 -10.63 11.90 -1.04
CA SER A 2 -12.08 12.04 -1.04
C SER A 2 -12.66 11.14 0.04
N ASP A 3 -13.58 11.64 0.85
CA ASP A 3 -14.41 10.90 1.81
C ASP A 3 -15.39 9.94 1.09
N VAL A 4 -14.94 9.29 0.04
CA VAL A 4 -15.69 8.18 -0.51
C VAL A 4 -15.55 7.05 0.49
N TYR A 5 -16.59 6.87 1.28
CA TYR A 5 -16.76 5.77 2.21
C TYR A 5 -16.65 4.46 1.42
N LYS A 6 -15.46 3.88 1.41
CA LYS A 6 -15.26 2.58 0.77
C LYS A 6 -15.82 1.53 1.70
N ARG A 7 -16.94 0.95 1.30
CA ARG A 7 -17.56 -0.16 2.04
C ARG A 7 -16.56 -1.26 2.28
N GLN A 8 -16.42 -1.63 3.54
CA GLN A 8 -15.63 -2.78 3.94
C GLN A 8 -16.35 -4.07 3.57
N LEU A 9 -15.58 -5.13 3.28
CA LEU A 9 -16.14 -6.43 2.87
C LEU A 9 -17.23 -6.93 3.83
N LEU A 10 -17.01 -6.81 5.14
CA LEU A 10 -17.97 -7.30 6.15
C LEU A 10 -19.27 -6.48 6.13
N GLU A 11 -19.18 -5.16 5.97
CA GLU A 11 -20.34 -4.29 5.84
C GLU A 11 -21.15 -4.63 4.58
N ALA A 12 -20.46 -4.75 3.44
CA ALA A 12 -21.09 -5.14 2.19
C ALA A 12 -21.76 -6.52 2.27
N ALA A 13 -21.14 -7.48 2.97
CA ALA A 13 -21.73 -8.81 3.18
C ALA A 13 -23.01 -8.74 4.01
N MET A 14 -23.03 -7.96 5.08
CA MET A 14 -24.23 -7.75 5.90
C MET A 14 -25.37 -7.12 5.08
N GLU A 15 -25.07 -6.16 4.21
CA GLU A 15 -26.09 -5.53 3.37
C GLU A 15 -26.64 -6.47 2.27
N VAL A 16 -25.76 -7.21 1.61
CA VAL A 16 -26.12 -8.04 0.43
C VAL A 16 -26.69 -9.39 0.86
N ASN A 17 -26.06 -10.05 1.85
CA ASN A 17 -26.38 -11.41 2.26
C ASN A 17 -27.17 -11.48 3.57
N GLY A 18 -27.29 -10.37 4.31
CA GLY A 18 -27.86 -10.36 5.64
C GLY A 18 -27.01 -11.08 6.71
N GLY A 19 -25.77 -11.45 6.38
CA GLY A 19 -24.86 -12.18 7.25
C GLY A 19 -23.46 -12.34 6.69
N LEU A 20 -22.60 -13.04 7.42
CA LEU A 20 -21.19 -13.27 7.07
C LEU A 20 -20.92 -14.66 6.48
N GLU A 21 -21.93 -15.41 6.10
CA GLU A 21 -21.77 -16.74 5.50
C GLU A 21 -20.88 -16.68 4.25
N ASN A 22 -19.90 -17.59 4.18
CA ASN A 22 -18.92 -17.68 3.10
C ASN A 22 -18.02 -16.43 2.93
N VAL A 23 -17.92 -15.56 3.93
CA VAL A 23 -17.10 -14.35 3.89
C VAL A 23 -15.92 -14.49 4.84
N LEU A 24 -14.73 -14.20 4.36
CA LEU A 24 -13.49 -14.11 5.13
C LEU A 24 -12.74 -12.84 4.79
N ALA A 25 -12.59 -11.93 5.73
CA ALA A 25 -11.78 -10.73 5.61
C ALA A 25 -10.44 -10.91 6.33
N LEU A 26 -9.36 -10.60 5.64
CA LEU A 26 -8.00 -10.62 6.19
C LEU A 26 -7.49 -9.18 6.33
N HIS A 27 -7.07 -8.81 7.53
CA HIS A 27 -6.51 -7.50 7.82
C HIS A 27 -5.09 -7.61 8.39
N SER A 28 -4.28 -6.56 8.18
CA SER A 28 -2.90 -6.51 8.65
C SER A 28 -2.57 -5.15 9.25
N LEU A 29 -1.82 -5.15 10.35
CA LEU A 29 -1.24 -3.93 10.94
C LEU A 29 -0.13 -3.33 10.07
N SER A 30 0.42 -4.08 9.13
CA SER A 30 1.55 -3.64 8.30
C SER A 30 1.27 -2.33 7.54
N LYS A 31 0.05 -2.18 7.01
CA LYS A 31 -0.34 -1.00 6.23
C LYS A 31 -1.35 -0.12 6.97
N ARG A 32 -2.26 -0.72 7.76
CA ARG A 32 -3.21 0.03 8.58
C ARG A 32 -2.51 0.95 9.58
N SER A 33 -1.55 0.41 10.33
CA SER A 33 -0.91 1.09 11.46
C SER A 33 0.58 1.36 11.24
N ASN A 34 1.08 1.19 10.02
CA ASN A 34 2.50 1.37 9.67
C ASN A 34 3.46 0.51 10.51
N LEU A 35 3.03 -0.71 10.88
CA LEU A 35 3.74 -1.66 11.73
C LEU A 35 4.09 -2.97 10.99
N PRO A 36 4.82 -2.93 9.86
CA PRO A 36 5.12 -4.13 9.08
C PRO A 36 6.01 -5.12 9.85
N GLY A 37 6.85 -4.63 10.78
CA GLY A 37 7.74 -5.46 11.60
C GLY A 37 7.03 -6.34 12.62
N PHE A 38 5.80 -6.02 13.01
CA PHE A 38 5.02 -6.81 13.96
C PHE A 38 4.59 -8.17 13.41
N ARG A 39 4.54 -8.33 12.10
CA ARG A 39 4.05 -9.56 11.43
C ARG A 39 2.69 -10.01 11.97
N SER A 40 1.83 -9.04 12.29
CA SER A 40 0.53 -9.25 12.92
C SER A 40 -0.61 -8.84 11.99
N GLY A 41 -1.66 -9.65 12.04
CA GLY A 41 -2.91 -9.44 11.31
C GLY A 41 -4.02 -10.25 11.94
N CYS A 42 -5.24 -10.11 11.44
CA CYS A 42 -6.40 -10.86 11.89
C CYS A 42 -7.24 -11.36 10.70
N ALA A 43 -8.01 -12.39 10.98
CA ALA A 43 -9.02 -12.92 10.08
C ALA A 43 -10.39 -12.83 10.77
N THR A 44 -11.39 -12.32 10.06
CA THR A 44 -12.76 -12.14 10.57
C THR A 44 -13.77 -12.57 9.51
N GLY A 45 -14.95 -13.05 9.90
CA GLY A 45 -15.99 -13.45 8.96
C GLY A 45 -16.80 -14.63 9.42
N ASP A 46 -17.11 -15.55 8.52
CA ASP A 46 -17.87 -16.76 8.75
C ASP A 46 -17.27 -17.61 9.89
N ALA A 47 -18.07 -17.91 10.89
CA ALA A 47 -17.63 -18.66 12.07
C ALA A 47 -17.13 -20.07 11.74
N SER A 48 -17.72 -20.73 10.74
CA SER A 48 -17.31 -22.08 10.30
C SER A 48 -15.94 -22.04 9.62
N ILE A 49 -15.72 -21.06 8.75
CA ILE A 49 -14.44 -20.83 8.08
C ILE A 49 -13.36 -20.46 9.10
N ILE A 50 -13.66 -19.54 10.03
CA ILE A 50 -12.72 -19.16 11.10
C ILE A 50 -12.34 -20.34 11.98
N SER A 51 -13.31 -21.19 12.34
CA SER A 51 -13.04 -22.41 13.13
C SER A 51 -12.10 -23.38 12.37
N ALA A 52 -12.37 -23.64 11.10
CA ALA A 52 -11.52 -24.48 10.25
C ALA A 52 -10.12 -23.88 10.07
N PHE A 53 -10.04 -22.58 9.78
CA PHE A 53 -8.78 -21.84 9.65
C PHE A 53 -7.96 -21.87 10.94
N SER A 54 -8.59 -21.70 12.11
CA SER A 54 -7.90 -21.77 13.40
C SER A 54 -7.28 -23.15 13.65
N LYS A 55 -8.00 -24.23 13.34
CA LYS A 55 -7.48 -25.60 13.42
C LYS A 55 -6.30 -25.81 12.48
N TYR A 56 -6.40 -25.34 11.24
CA TYR A 56 -5.30 -25.40 10.27
C TYR A 56 -4.07 -24.65 10.77
N ARG A 57 -4.26 -23.45 11.34
CA ARG A 57 -3.19 -22.59 11.87
C ARG A 57 -2.43 -23.19 13.06
N MET A 58 -3.03 -24.08 13.84
CA MET A 58 -2.32 -24.76 14.93
C MET A 58 -1.13 -25.60 14.44
N PHE A 59 -1.19 -26.09 13.20
CA PHE A 59 -0.17 -26.98 12.62
C PHE A 59 0.63 -26.29 11.51
N HIS A 60 0.16 -25.19 10.97
CA HIS A 60 0.77 -24.50 9.84
C HIS A 60 1.01 -23.03 10.14
N GLY A 61 2.23 -22.59 9.90
CA GLY A 61 2.67 -21.22 10.08
C GLY A 61 3.21 -20.94 11.49
N VAL A 62 3.66 -19.72 11.68
CA VAL A 62 4.30 -19.25 12.90
C VAL A 62 3.29 -18.53 13.78
N SER A 63 3.28 -18.84 15.07
CA SER A 63 2.50 -18.08 16.05
C SER A 63 3.13 -16.71 16.29
N VAL A 64 2.28 -15.69 16.44
CA VAL A 64 2.73 -14.35 16.83
C VAL A 64 3.11 -14.41 18.33
N PRO A 65 4.33 -13.97 18.74
CA PRO A 65 4.73 -13.95 20.15
C PRO A 65 3.79 -13.12 21.03
N LEU A 66 3.57 -13.52 22.29
CA LEU A 66 2.67 -12.81 23.21
C LEU A 66 2.95 -11.30 23.36
N PRO A 67 4.20 -10.83 23.47
CA PRO A 67 4.46 -9.39 23.53
C PRO A 67 3.95 -8.66 22.28
N ILE A 68 4.08 -9.27 21.10
CA ILE A 68 3.57 -8.70 19.85
C ILE A 68 2.04 -8.75 19.80
N GLN A 69 1.40 -9.81 20.32
CA GLN A 69 -0.06 -9.87 20.41
C GLN A 69 -0.61 -8.75 21.30
N ASN A 70 0.00 -8.52 22.47
CA ASN A 70 -0.39 -7.45 23.39
C ASN A 70 -0.22 -6.07 22.74
N ALA A 71 0.92 -5.81 22.10
CA ALA A 71 1.15 -4.57 21.37
C ALA A 71 0.19 -4.41 20.18
N SER A 72 -0.14 -5.50 19.49
CA SER A 72 -1.11 -5.50 18.39
C SER A 72 -2.51 -5.12 18.85
N THR A 73 -2.94 -5.56 20.03
CA THR A 73 -4.24 -5.19 20.60
C THR A 73 -4.35 -3.67 20.76
N LEU A 74 -3.30 -3.02 21.28
CA LEU A 74 -3.26 -1.57 21.40
C LEU A 74 -3.25 -0.88 20.02
N ALA A 75 -2.47 -1.40 19.07
CA ALA A 75 -2.41 -0.86 17.72
C ALA A 75 -3.73 -0.98 16.95
N TRP A 76 -4.51 -2.06 17.17
CA TRP A 76 -5.84 -2.19 16.59
C TRP A 76 -6.86 -1.19 17.15
N ALA A 77 -6.71 -0.80 18.41
CA ALA A 77 -7.56 0.19 19.09
C ALA A 77 -7.14 1.66 18.81
N ASP A 78 -5.98 1.88 18.16
CA ASP A 78 -5.45 3.22 17.89
C ASP A 78 -5.87 3.70 16.49
N ASP A 79 -7.02 4.34 16.41
CA ASP A 79 -7.49 4.99 15.17
C ASP A 79 -6.81 6.33 14.93
N LYS A 80 -6.37 7.03 16.01
CA LYS A 80 -5.71 8.32 15.87
C LYS A 80 -4.43 8.23 15.05
N THR A 81 -3.55 7.27 15.33
CA THR A 81 -2.33 7.06 14.54
C THR A 81 -2.65 6.72 13.07
N VAL A 82 -3.77 6.03 12.80
CA VAL A 82 -4.20 5.74 11.43
C VAL A 82 -4.61 7.02 10.70
N GLU A 83 -5.35 7.92 11.36
CA GLU A 83 -5.76 9.21 10.81
C GLU A 83 -4.54 10.11 10.55
N ASP A 84 -3.62 10.21 11.51
CA ASP A 84 -2.39 10.98 11.39
C ASP A 84 -1.53 10.48 10.21
N ASN A 85 -1.39 9.16 10.03
CA ASN A 85 -0.70 8.56 8.90
C ASN A 85 -1.39 8.89 7.56
N ARG A 86 -2.72 8.82 7.50
CA ARG A 86 -3.49 9.18 6.30
C ARG A 86 -3.28 10.65 5.92
N ALA A 87 -3.32 11.55 6.89
CA ALA A 87 -3.06 12.97 6.67
C ALA A 87 -1.64 13.20 6.13
N ALA A 88 -0.63 12.56 6.71
CA ALA A 88 0.76 12.64 6.25
C ALA A 88 0.95 12.12 4.81
N TYR A 89 0.27 11.03 4.44
CA TYR A 89 0.32 10.55 3.05
C TYR A 89 -0.44 11.48 2.09
N ALA A 90 -1.58 12.01 2.48
CA ALA A 90 -2.34 12.97 1.66
C ALA A 90 -1.49 14.22 1.32
N GLU A 91 -0.72 14.75 2.29
CA GLU A 91 0.22 15.85 2.07
C GLU A 91 1.29 15.47 1.04
N LYS A 92 1.83 14.27 1.13
CA LYS A 92 2.88 13.80 0.19
C LYS A 92 2.34 13.59 -1.23
N PHE A 93 1.10 13.11 -1.38
CA PHE A 93 0.46 13.00 -2.69
C PHE A 93 0.25 14.37 -3.33
N LYS A 94 -0.28 15.32 -2.56
CA LYS A 94 -0.44 16.71 -3.03
C LYS A 94 0.90 17.31 -3.46
N LEU A 95 1.95 17.10 -2.66
CA LEU A 95 3.31 17.52 -3.00
C LEU A 95 3.81 16.88 -4.31
N ALA A 96 3.48 15.61 -4.55
CA ALA A 96 3.86 14.92 -5.78
C ALA A 96 3.16 15.49 -7.01
N GLU A 97 1.86 15.78 -6.91
CA GLU A 97 1.10 16.44 -7.99
C GLU A 97 1.66 17.82 -8.32
N GLU A 98 1.99 18.63 -7.30
CA GLU A 98 2.60 19.95 -7.47
C GLU A 98 3.98 19.90 -8.15
N ILE A 99 4.87 18.99 -7.70
CA ILE A 99 6.24 18.93 -8.21
C ILE A 99 6.31 18.29 -9.60
N LEU A 100 5.57 17.19 -9.81
CA LEU A 100 5.61 16.45 -11.07
C LEU A 100 4.74 17.09 -12.14
N ASP A 101 3.98 18.12 -11.79
CA ASP A 101 3.05 18.82 -12.70
C ASP A 101 2.13 17.81 -13.41
N LYS A 102 1.54 16.91 -12.66
CA LYS A 102 0.65 15.84 -13.14
C LYS A 102 -0.56 15.71 -12.24
N ASP A 103 -1.71 15.85 -12.83
CA ASP A 103 -2.98 15.55 -12.18
C ASP A 103 -3.19 14.05 -11.99
N SER A 104 -4.05 13.71 -11.05
CA SER A 104 -4.51 12.33 -10.82
C SER A 104 -3.40 11.33 -10.43
N LEU A 105 -2.34 11.79 -9.79
CA LEU A 105 -1.32 10.92 -9.20
C LEU A 105 -1.77 10.31 -7.87
N THR A 106 -2.75 10.93 -7.20
CA THR A 106 -3.30 10.45 -5.94
C THR A 106 -4.16 9.21 -6.19
N PRO A 107 -3.74 8.02 -5.72
CA PRO A 107 -4.54 6.82 -5.87
C PRO A 107 -5.73 6.83 -4.91
N ASP A 108 -6.73 6.01 -5.20
CA ASP A 108 -7.85 5.75 -4.27
C ASP A 108 -7.42 5.16 -2.93
N GLY A 109 -6.28 4.54 -2.89
CA GLY A 109 -5.63 3.96 -1.71
C GLY A 109 -4.20 3.60 -2.05
N ALA A 110 -3.36 3.44 -1.07
CA ALA A 110 -1.96 3.08 -1.12
C ALA A 110 -1.06 4.18 -0.53
N PHE A 111 0.24 4.01 -0.65
CA PHE A 111 1.27 4.93 -0.16
C PHE A 111 2.41 5.07 -1.20
N TYR A 112 2.09 4.85 -2.45
CA TYR A 112 3.04 4.98 -3.58
C TYR A 112 2.35 5.61 -4.79
N LEU A 113 3.15 6.27 -5.63
CA LEU A 113 2.76 6.73 -6.94
C LEU A 113 2.95 5.60 -7.97
N TRP A 114 2.11 5.63 -9.00
CA TRP A 114 2.22 4.78 -10.17
C TRP A 114 2.41 5.67 -11.39
N LEU A 115 3.69 5.98 -11.69
CA LEU A 115 4.06 7.00 -12.67
C LEU A 115 4.39 6.35 -14.01
N LYS A 116 3.72 6.77 -15.08
CA LYS A 116 4.00 6.31 -16.43
C LYS A 116 5.19 7.06 -17.02
N VAL A 117 6.11 6.32 -17.65
CA VAL A 117 7.30 6.81 -18.37
C VAL A 117 7.47 6.06 -19.69
N LYS A 118 8.38 6.46 -20.55
CA LYS A 118 8.62 5.80 -21.84
C LYS A 118 9.27 4.43 -21.68
N ASP A 119 10.35 4.35 -20.91
CA ASP A 119 11.10 3.14 -20.59
C ASP A 119 11.41 3.14 -19.08
N ALA A 120 10.71 2.29 -18.32
CA ALA A 120 10.83 2.29 -16.86
C ALA A 120 12.20 1.78 -16.36
N GLU A 121 12.87 0.89 -17.08
CA GLU A 121 14.19 0.40 -16.69
C GLU A 121 15.28 1.42 -16.99
N ALA A 122 15.29 1.95 -18.19
CA ALA A 122 16.25 2.99 -18.57
C ALA A 122 16.11 4.23 -17.67
N PHE A 123 14.87 4.65 -17.39
CA PHE A 123 14.58 5.73 -16.46
C PHE A 123 15.11 5.46 -15.05
N THR A 124 14.82 4.29 -14.50
CA THR A 124 15.28 3.91 -13.15
C THR A 124 16.78 3.92 -13.03
N LYS A 125 17.48 3.39 -14.05
CA LYS A 125 18.94 3.40 -14.08
C LYS A 125 19.50 4.82 -14.15
N LYS A 126 18.99 5.65 -15.08
CA LYS A 126 19.39 7.06 -15.21
C LYS A 126 19.16 7.85 -13.93
N LEU A 127 17.98 7.67 -13.31
CA LEU A 127 17.64 8.32 -12.04
C LEU A 127 18.59 7.94 -10.91
N TYR A 128 18.98 6.66 -10.83
CA TYR A 128 19.97 6.23 -9.86
C TYR A 128 21.35 6.77 -10.14
N ASP A 129 21.83 6.72 -11.38
CA ASP A 129 23.17 7.17 -11.75
C ASP A 129 23.35 8.68 -11.54
N GLU A 130 22.35 9.50 -11.90
CA GLU A 130 22.42 10.96 -11.85
C GLU A 130 22.02 11.55 -10.49
N GLU A 131 21.00 10.99 -9.84
CA GLU A 131 20.34 11.61 -8.68
C GLU A 131 20.37 10.73 -7.42
N GLN A 132 20.88 9.49 -7.48
CA GLN A 132 20.95 8.53 -6.37
C GLN A 132 19.55 8.24 -5.75
N VAL A 133 18.48 8.29 -6.56
CA VAL A 133 17.12 7.97 -6.17
C VAL A 133 16.74 6.60 -6.71
N ILE A 134 16.21 5.73 -5.82
CA ILE A 134 15.80 4.37 -6.17
C ILE A 134 14.28 4.32 -6.30
N VAL A 135 13.81 3.86 -7.44
CA VAL A 135 12.40 3.54 -7.72
C VAL A 135 12.30 2.10 -8.24
N LEU A 136 11.09 1.56 -8.31
CA LEU A 136 10.90 0.19 -8.78
C LEU A 136 10.15 0.18 -10.11
N PRO A 137 10.76 -0.37 -11.20
CA PRO A 137 10.05 -0.57 -12.46
C PRO A 137 8.84 -1.48 -12.27
N GLY A 138 7.71 -1.07 -12.81
CA GLY A 138 6.42 -1.76 -12.65
C GLY A 138 6.43 -3.17 -13.24
N LYS A 139 7.23 -3.42 -14.28
CA LYS A 139 7.31 -4.73 -14.93
C LYS A 139 7.67 -5.87 -13.96
N TYR A 140 8.40 -5.59 -12.88
CA TYR A 140 8.71 -6.58 -11.86
C TYR A 140 7.56 -6.87 -10.89
N LEU A 141 6.47 -6.12 -11.00
CA LEU A 141 5.26 -6.25 -10.17
C LEU A 141 4.06 -6.74 -10.96
N GLY A 142 4.07 -6.55 -12.27
CA GLY A 142 3.03 -7.01 -13.19
C GLY A 142 3.29 -8.45 -13.65
N ALA A 143 2.21 -9.16 -13.95
CA ALA A 143 2.28 -10.42 -14.68
C ALA A 143 2.04 -10.18 -16.17
N GLU A 144 2.67 -10.97 -17.03
CA GLU A 144 2.37 -10.96 -18.46
C GLU A 144 0.98 -11.55 -18.71
N ASP A 145 0.22 -10.86 -19.54
CA ASP A 145 -1.03 -11.34 -20.09
C ASP A 145 -0.97 -11.22 -21.62
N ASN A 146 -1.16 -12.33 -22.34
CA ASN A 146 -1.08 -12.41 -23.79
C ASN A 146 0.21 -11.80 -24.39
N GLY A 147 1.36 -12.00 -23.72
CA GLY A 147 2.66 -11.47 -24.14
C GLY A 147 2.87 -9.98 -23.89
N GLN A 148 2.00 -9.35 -23.12
CA GLN A 148 2.14 -7.95 -22.71
C GLN A 148 2.12 -7.81 -21.18
N ASN A 149 3.01 -7.01 -20.66
CA ASN A 149 2.99 -6.65 -19.25
C ASN A 149 2.37 -5.24 -19.10
N PRO A 150 1.17 -5.12 -18.53
CA PRO A 150 0.46 -3.83 -18.41
C PRO A 150 1.21 -2.81 -17.54
N ALA A 151 2.16 -3.28 -16.73
CA ALA A 151 2.96 -2.45 -15.82
C ALA A 151 4.34 -2.04 -16.40
N GLU A 152 4.66 -2.45 -17.64
CA GLU A 152 6.00 -2.30 -18.23
C GLU A 152 6.49 -0.85 -18.27
N GLN A 153 5.58 0.09 -18.61
CA GLN A 153 5.89 1.52 -18.72
C GLN A 153 5.67 2.29 -17.41
N TYR A 154 5.58 1.62 -16.27
CA TYR A 154 5.29 2.30 -15.02
C TYR A 154 6.43 2.19 -14.00
N LEU A 155 6.51 3.21 -13.16
CA LEU A 155 7.38 3.25 -11.98
C LEU A 155 6.54 3.25 -10.72
N ARG A 156 6.89 2.42 -9.75
CA ARG A 156 6.37 2.51 -8.39
C ARG A 156 7.30 3.35 -7.54
N ILE A 157 6.80 4.47 -7.02
CA ILE A 157 7.53 5.40 -6.17
C ILE A 157 6.88 5.40 -4.79
N ALA A 158 7.54 4.81 -3.79
CA ALA A 158 7.00 4.72 -2.43
C ALA A 158 7.26 6.02 -1.64
N LEU A 159 6.18 6.63 -1.10
CA LEU A 159 6.24 7.90 -0.36
C LEU A 159 6.47 7.69 1.15
N VAL A 160 7.36 6.77 1.52
CA VAL A 160 7.56 6.31 2.91
C VAL A 160 8.47 7.21 3.75
N HIS A 161 9.28 8.04 3.12
CA HIS A 161 10.18 8.96 3.82
C HIS A 161 9.45 10.20 4.36
N ASP A 162 10.12 11.01 5.20
CA ASP A 162 9.61 12.30 5.65
C ASP A 162 9.37 13.25 4.47
N ILE A 163 8.61 14.33 4.72
CA ILE A 163 8.17 15.26 3.67
C ILE A 163 9.35 15.96 2.98
N LYS A 164 10.44 16.26 3.72
CA LYS A 164 11.62 16.94 3.17
C LYS A 164 12.39 16.01 2.22
N SER A 165 12.62 14.77 2.62
CA SER A 165 13.26 13.74 1.80
C SER A 165 12.42 13.40 0.58
N THR A 166 11.08 13.30 0.76
CA THR A 166 10.12 13.07 -0.32
C THR A 166 10.18 14.22 -1.35
N ARG A 167 10.18 15.47 -0.90
CA ARG A 167 10.32 16.65 -1.79
C ARG A 167 11.59 16.58 -2.62
N LYS A 168 12.72 16.29 -1.97
CA LYS A 168 14.01 16.18 -2.66
C LYS A 168 13.97 15.10 -3.74
N ALA A 169 13.49 13.90 -3.42
CA ALA A 169 13.40 12.80 -4.37
C ALA A 169 12.46 13.11 -5.55
N LEU A 170 11.30 13.72 -5.29
CA LEU A 170 10.36 14.12 -6.34
C LEU A 170 10.94 15.18 -7.27
N THR A 171 11.71 16.14 -6.72
CA THR A 171 12.41 17.15 -7.53
C THR A 171 13.46 16.49 -8.44
N SER A 172 14.21 15.51 -7.93
CA SER A 172 15.16 14.74 -8.74
C SER A 172 14.45 13.93 -9.85
N ILE A 173 13.32 13.31 -9.52
CA ILE A 173 12.49 12.60 -10.52
C ILE A 173 12.00 13.56 -11.61
N LYS A 174 11.50 14.75 -11.23
CA LYS A 174 11.04 15.77 -12.18
C LYS A 174 12.16 16.18 -13.13
N LYS A 175 13.35 16.45 -12.60
CA LYS A 175 14.53 16.83 -13.39
C LYS A 175 14.87 15.79 -14.46
N VAL A 176 14.81 14.49 -14.12
CA VAL A 176 15.08 13.41 -15.08
C VAL A 176 13.95 13.27 -16.10
N LEU A 177 12.67 13.45 -15.67
CA LEU A 177 11.50 13.44 -16.55
C LEU A 177 11.56 14.54 -17.61
N ASP A 178 11.98 15.75 -17.25
CA ASP A 178 12.05 16.89 -18.15
C ASP A 178 13.18 16.75 -19.19
N ASN A 179 14.07 15.78 -19.01
CA ASN A 179 15.19 15.46 -19.91
C ASN A 179 15.01 14.13 -20.68
N GLU A 180 13.78 13.55 -20.71
CA GLU A 180 13.40 12.43 -21.56
C GLU A 180 12.97 12.89 -22.97
#